data_962a97221893fdc0709e5e945fde4313
#
_entry.id   962a97221893fdc0709e5e945fde4313
#
_cell.length_a   1.000
_cell.length_b   1.000
_cell.length_c   1.000
_cell.angle_alpha   90.00
_cell.angle_beta   90.00
_cell.angle_gamma   90.00
#
_symmetry.space_group_name_H-M   'P 1'
#
loop_
_entity.id
_entity.type
_entity.pdbx_description
1 polymer ?
#
loop_
_entity_poly.entity_id
_entity_poly.type
_entity_poly.pdbx_seq_one_letter_code
_entity_poly.pdbx_strand_id
1 'polypeptide(L)'
;MAAVVFAGAGLNAQELGSVDFPTSGSAAAQPKFIEGVKDLHSFEFDEATAAFHQAQQLDPDFALSYWGEAMSYNHPLWAQLDLPAARKALERLAPTLEGRLAKAHTEKEKAYLEAVDRLFYAPGDKLARDNAYCQAMARMYERWPDDREIGIFYAVSLLGTVRPGDKGFRRQALAASIALQVFQENPNHPGAAHFIIHAFDDPDHAILALPAARMYARIAPAAPHALHMPSHIFVQLGMWQDVVASNALAYQAAVDLIARLHLPEGREDFHTLSWLEYGNLMLGRFDEARKNVDLARQAADRNPKNPDIARQYRTMLARYMLETGKWEKIPLEGSTDAPAGHEAMPGMSGMPAGVPGYTGSGAWIFIAGLSAARLGDPDRAELARAKLGAMRQDVESTGDAYAAKPFAIMENEVAAAIELARGQKSEAVRLAKQAADVEATLAAPSGPPDPIKPALEFYGEVLLDAGKPAEAAAAFEQELLRTPKRTPSVEGLARAAAKGGAQAAVVEK
;
A
#
# COMPACT_ATOMS: atom_id res chain seq x y z
N MET A 1 -38.49 -23.30 -12.03
CA MET A 1 -37.14 -23.81 -11.73
C MET A 1 -36.44 -24.05 -13.04
N ALA A 2 -35.57 -23.18 -13.46
CA ALA A 2 -34.71 -23.39 -14.63
C ALA A 2 -33.26 -23.53 -14.08
N ALA A 3 -32.74 -24.75 -14.22
CA ALA A 3 -31.35 -25.03 -13.84
C ALA A 3 -30.44 -24.42 -14.91
N VAL A 4 -29.65 -23.43 -14.52
CA VAL A 4 -28.55 -22.92 -15.35
C VAL A 4 -27.39 -23.89 -15.15
N VAL A 5 -27.16 -24.69 -16.17
CA VAL A 5 -25.97 -25.56 -16.28
C VAL A 5 -24.80 -24.64 -16.65
N PHE A 6 -23.92 -24.38 -15.72
CA PHE A 6 -22.60 -23.82 -16.03
C PHE A 6 -21.79 -24.92 -16.70
N ALA A 7 -21.63 -24.83 -18.02
CA ALA A 7 -20.66 -25.61 -18.75
C ALA A 7 -19.26 -25.22 -18.28
N GLY A 8 -18.50 -26.18 -17.75
CA GLY A 8 -17.12 -25.99 -17.38
C GLY A 8 -16.30 -25.62 -18.62
N ALA A 9 -16.01 -24.34 -18.79
CA ALA A 9 -14.95 -23.88 -19.69
C ALA A 9 -13.61 -24.30 -19.06
N GLY A 10 -12.81 -25.02 -19.83
CA GLY A 10 -11.47 -25.42 -19.44
C GLY A 10 -10.65 -24.19 -18.99
N LEU A 11 -9.74 -24.40 -18.06
CA LEU A 11 -8.75 -23.43 -17.57
C LEU A 11 -7.92 -22.92 -18.76
N ASN A 12 -8.44 -21.91 -19.46
CA ASN A 12 -7.73 -21.17 -20.50
C ASN A 12 -6.95 -20.04 -19.84
N ALA A 13 -5.81 -19.70 -20.48
CA ALA A 13 -4.86 -18.66 -20.14
C ALA A 13 -5.47 -17.55 -19.27
N GLN A 14 -4.81 -17.23 -18.14
CA GLN A 14 -5.25 -16.20 -17.21
C GLN A 14 -5.65 -14.92 -17.95
N GLU A 15 -6.88 -14.45 -17.75
CA GLU A 15 -7.32 -13.17 -18.32
C GLU A 15 -6.61 -12.03 -17.58
N LEU A 16 -5.52 -11.54 -18.20
CA LEU A 16 -4.67 -10.46 -17.67
C LEU A 16 -4.72 -9.22 -18.58
N GLY A 17 -5.80 -9.03 -19.32
CA GLY A 17 -5.95 -7.93 -20.26
C GLY A 17 -5.19 -8.12 -21.59
N SER A 18 -4.89 -7.03 -22.28
CA SER A 18 -4.24 -7.05 -23.60
C SER A 18 -3.06 -6.08 -23.65
N VAL A 19 -1.92 -6.61 -24.16
CA VAL A 19 -0.65 -5.91 -24.34
C VAL A 19 -0.17 -6.17 -25.76
N ASP A 20 0.35 -5.16 -26.42
CA ASP A 20 1.00 -5.23 -27.73
C ASP A 20 2.47 -4.83 -27.62
N PHE A 21 3.34 -5.81 -27.50
CA PHE A 21 4.78 -5.61 -27.33
C PHE A 21 5.54 -6.51 -28.33
N PRO A 22 5.61 -6.11 -29.60
CA PRO A 22 6.34 -6.88 -30.60
C PRO A 22 7.83 -6.86 -30.33
N THR A 23 8.46 -8.04 -30.43
CA THR A 23 9.89 -8.24 -30.17
C THR A 23 10.50 -9.12 -31.27
N SER A 24 11.82 -9.31 -31.21
CA SER A 24 12.56 -10.22 -32.09
C SER A 24 12.55 -11.69 -31.60
N GLY A 25 11.93 -11.98 -30.48
CA GLY A 25 11.79 -13.35 -29.94
C GLY A 25 11.06 -14.29 -30.91
N SER A 26 11.36 -15.57 -30.84
CA SER A 26 10.71 -16.57 -31.69
C SER A 26 9.21 -16.60 -31.51
N ALA A 27 8.48 -16.99 -32.55
CA ALA A 27 7.00 -17.12 -32.49
C ALA A 27 6.50 -18.03 -31.36
N ALA A 28 7.33 -18.99 -30.90
CA ALA A 28 7.02 -19.87 -29.79
C ALA A 28 7.20 -19.18 -28.43
N ALA A 29 8.22 -18.30 -28.30
CA ALA A 29 8.54 -17.60 -27.05
C ALA A 29 7.71 -16.33 -26.81
N GLN A 30 7.28 -15.66 -27.88
CA GLN A 30 6.52 -14.41 -27.82
C GLN A 30 5.28 -14.46 -26.93
N PRO A 31 4.40 -15.52 -26.98
CA PRO A 31 3.23 -15.57 -26.09
C PRO A 31 3.60 -15.62 -24.62
N LYS A 32 4.69 -16.32 -24.25
CA LYS A 32 5.16 -16.39 -22.85
C LYS A 32 5.80 -15.09 -22.37
N PHE A 33 6.48 -14.40 -23.26
CA PHE A 33 6.97 -13.05 -22.98
C PHE A 33 5.81 -12.08 -22.70
N ILE A 34 4.75 -12.07 -23.53
CA ILE A 34 3.57 -11.22 -23.33
C ILE A 34 2.82 -11.58 -22.04
N GLU A 35 2.72 -12.87 -21.67
CA GLU A 35 2.19 -13.30 -20.38
C GLU A 35 2.99 -12.64 -19.23
N GLY A 36 4.32 -12.78 -19.24
CA GLY A 36 5.17 -12.17 -18.23
C GLY A 36 5.09 -10.63 -18.17
N VAL A 37 4.91 -9.95 -19.31
CA VAL A 37 4.70 -8.49 -19.32
C VAL A 37 3.37 -8.11 -18.67
N LYS A 38 2.29 -8.85 -18.90
CA LYS A 38 0.99 -8.61 -18.27
C LYS A 38 1.03 -8.86 -16.76
N ASP A 39 1.71 -9.93 -16.32
CA ASP A 39 1.95 -10.21 -14.91
C ASP A 39 2.79 -9.10 -14.27
N LEU A 40 3.85 -8.64 -14.93
CA LEU A 40 4.68 -7.54 -14.47
C LEU A 40 3.89 -6.23 -14.34
N HIS A 41 2.98 -5.93 -15.26
CA HIS A 41 2.09 -4.79 -15.19
C HIS A 41 1.07 -4.90 -14.05
N SER A 42 0.72 -6.11 -13.65
CA SER A 42 -0.19 -6.39 -12.54
C SER A 42 0.54 -6.63 -11.21
N PHE A 43 1.87 -6.48 -11.19
CA PHE A 43 2.76 -6.72 -10.04
C PHE A 43 2.70 -8.16 -9.49
N GLU A 44 2.32 -9.11 -10.34
CA GLU A 44 2.42 -10.54 -10.06
C GLU A 44 3.84 -11.01 -10.43
N PHE A 45 4.82 -10.60 -9.62
CA PHE A 45 6.24 -10.69 -9.95
C PHE A 45 6.78 -12.13 -10.05
N ASP A 46 6.26 -13.05 -9.23
CA ASP A 46 6.65 -14.47 -9.25
C ASP A 46 6.14 -15.14 -10.55
N GLU A 47 4.90 -14.88 -10.94
CA GLU A 47 4.27 -15.33 -12.18
C GLU A 47 5.00 -14.74 -13.39
N ALA A 48 5.31 -13.44 -13.35
CA ALA A 48 6.09 -12.78 -14.39
C ALA A 48 7.45 -13.48 -14.59
N THR A 49 8.18 -13.72 -13.50
CA THR A 49 9.46 -14.44 -13.52
C THR A 49 9.31 -15.84 -14.15
N ALA A 50 8.28 -16.58 -13.76
CA ALA A 50 8.03 -17.91 -14.30
C ALA A 50 7.72 -17.88 -15.82
N ALA A 51 6.92 -16.91 -16.27
CA ALA A 51 6.58 -16.74 -17.69
C ALA A 51 7.83 -16.34 -18.51
N PHE A 52 8.67 -15.42 -18.01
CA PHE A 52 9.91 -15.06 -18.68
C PHE A 52 10.91 -16.22 -18.74
N HIS A 53 11.01 -17.05 -17.70
CA HIS A 53 11.80 -18.30 -17.75
C HIS A 53 11.30 -19.27 -18.84
N GLN A 54 9.97 -19.42 -19.00
CA GLN A 54 9.42 -20.23 -20.08
C GLN A 54 9.79 -19.65 -21.46
N ALA A 55 9.73 -18.32 -21.62
CA ALA A 55 10.17 -17.67 -22.86
C ALA A 55 11.66 -17.93 -23.15
N GLN A 56 12.55 -17.85 -22.12
CA GLN A 56 13.98 -18.18 -22.25
C GLN A 56 14.25 -19.65 -22.62
N GLN A 57 13.44 -20.58 -22.09
CA GLN A 57 13.54 -22.00 -22.46
C GLN A 57 13.17 -22.26 -23.92
N LEU A 58 12.18 -21.52 -24.45
CA LEU A 58 11.74 -21.62 -25.84
C LEU A 58 12.68 -20.91 -26.81
N ASP A 59 13.36 -19.86 -26.34
CA ASP A 59 14.31 -19.05 -27.12
C ASP A 59 15.41 -18.51 -26.21
N PRO A 60 16.53 -19.24 -26.05
CA PRO A 60 17.61 -18.85 -25.15
C PRO A 60 18.34 -17.56 -25.52
N ASP A 61 18.22 -17.07 -26.74
CA ASP A 61 18.81 -15.81 -27.19
C ASP A 61 17.82 -14.64 -27.19
N PHE A 62 16.58 -14.85 -26.73
CA PHE A 62 15.56 -13.82 -26.66
C PHE A 62 15.88 -12.79 -25.57
N ALA A 63 16.55 -11.72 -25.96
CA ALA A 63 17.13 -10.72 -25.05
C ALA A 63 16.10 -10.09 -24.09
N LEU A 64 14.89 -9.75 -24.55
CA LEU A 64 13.89 -9.10 -23.72
C LEU A 64 13.23 -10.04 -22.68
N SER A 65 13.35 -11.35 -22.82
CA SER A 65 12.88 -12.27 -21.77
C SER A 65 13.76 -12.19 -20.51
N TYR A 66 15.07 -11.93 -20.67
CA TYR A 66 15.98 -11.68 -19.54
C TYR A 66 15.83 -10.27 -18.95
N TRP A 67 15.51 -9.27 -19.80
CA TRP A 67 15.10 -7.95 -19.34
C TRP A 67 13.85 -8.05 -18.46
N GLY A 68 12.81 -8.76 -18.91
CA GLY A 68 11.57 -8.91 -18.17
C GLY A 68 11.77 -9.60 -16.82
N GLU A 69 12.54 -10.71 -16.80
CA GLU A 69 12.90 -11.37 -15.54
C GLU A 69 13.66 -10.42 -14.60
N ALA A 70 14.63 -9.65 -15.10
CA ALA A 70 15.35 -8.70 -14.26
C ALA A 70 14.43 -7.60 -13.69
N MET A 71 13.45 -7.15 -14.47
CA MET A 71 12.44 -6.19 -14.02
C MET A 71 11.52 -6.76 -12.93
N SER A 72 11.26 -8.07 -12.92
CA SER A 72 10.46 -8.70 -11.86
C SER A 72 11.09 -8.64 -10.47
N TYR A 73 12.39 -8.39 -10.37
CA TYR A 73 13.09 -8.18 -9.11
C TYR A 73 13.14 -6.71 -8.66
N ASN A 74 12.57 -5.78 -9.43
CA ASN A 74 12.48 -4.37 -9.08
C ASN A 74 11.03 -3.99 -8.78
N HIS A 75 10.76 -3.62 -7.54
CA HIS A 75 9.44 -3.19 -7.09
C HIS A 75 9.46 -1.66 -6.88
N PRO A 76 9.23 -0.86 -7.92
CA PRO A 76 9.54 0.57 -7.94
C PRO A 76 8.76 1.38 -6.91
N LEU A 77 7.47 1.06 -6.69
CA LEU A 77 6.60 1.84 -5.81
C LEU A 77 6.91 1.63 -4.33
N TRP A 78 7.54 0.50 -3.98
CA TRP A 78 7.97 0.19 -2.62
C TRP A 78 9.46 0.44 -2.38
N ALA A 79 10.15 0.97 -3.37
CA ALA A 79 11.60 1.19 -3.36
C ALA A 79 12.41 -0.09 -3.02
N GLN A 80 11.87 -1.27 -3.34
CA GLN A 80 12.53 -2.57 -3.11
C GLN A 80 13.22 -3.06 -4.38
N LEU A 81 14.31 -3.80 -4.19
CA LEU A 81 15.09 -4.35 -5.29
C LEU A 81 15.95 -5.52 -4.79
N ASP A 82 15.77 -6.70 -5.38
CA ASP A 82 16.76 -7.77 -5.31
C ASP A 82 17.82 -7.57 -6.42
N LEU A 83 18.80 -6.70 -6.12
CA LEU A 83 19.84 -6.34 -7.08
C LEU A 83 20.70 -7.53 -7.51
N PRO A 84 21.13 -8.47 -6.62
CA PRO A 84 21.82 -9.69 -7.01
C PRO A 84 21.05 -10.56 -8.00
N ALA A 85 19.75 -10.80 -7.74
CA ALA A 85 18.90 -11.60 -8.61
C ALA A 85 18.72 -10.94 -10.00
N ALA A 86 18.43 -9.64 -10.04
CA ALA A 86 18.27 -8.88 -11.28
C ALA A 86 19.54 -8.93 -12.15
N ARG A 87 20.72 -8.73 -11.54
CA ARG A 87 22.00 -8.83 -12.25
C ARG A 87 22.25 -10.25 -12.76
N LYS A 88 22.02 -11.26 -11.93
CA LYS A 88 22.17 -12.66 -12.31
C LYS A 88 21.28 -13.04 -13.51
N ALA A 89 20.05 -12.50 -13.58
CA ALA A 89 19.18 -12.70 -14.74
C ALA A 89 19.85 -12.15 -16.02
N LEU A 90 20.30 -10.91 -16.01
CA LEU A 90 20.96 -10.29 -17.17
C LEU A 90 22.30 -10.95 -17.54
N GLU A 91 23.08 -11.39 -16.56
CA GLU A 91 24.37 -12.07 -16.77
C GLU A 91 24.23 -13.45 -17.45
N ARG A 92 23.06 -14.12 -17.29
CA ARG A 92 22.76 -15.35 -18.04
C ARG A 92 22.58 -15.10 -19.53
N LEU A 93 22.07 -13.92 -19.93
CA LEU A 93 22.04 -13.54 -21.34
C LEU A 93 23.46 -13.28 -21.87
N ALA A 94 24.20 -12.39 -21.20
CA ALA A 94 25.62 -12.15 -21.42
C ALA A 94 26.21 -11.33 -20.25
N PRO A 95 27.52 -11.56 -19.89
CA PRO A 95 28.11 -10.91 -18.72
C PRO A 95 28.34 -9.40 -18.88
N THR A 96 28.40 -8.89 -20.10
CA THR A 96 28.63 -7.46 -20.38
C THR A 96 27.47 -6.83 -21.10
N LEU A 97 27.31 -5.50 -20.98
CA LEU A 97 26.29 -4.77 -21.74
C LEU A 97 26.47 -4.96 -23.25
N GLU A 98 27.71 -4.87 -23.76
CA GLU A 98 27.99 -5.08 -25.19
C GLU A 98 27.52 -6.46 -25.67
N GLY A 99 27.81 -7.52 -24.88
CA GLY A 99 27.33 -8.87 -25.17
C GLY A 99 25.83 -9.00 -25.16
N ARG A 100 25.14 -8.32 -24.24
CA ARG A 100 23.67 -8.28 -24.19
C ARG A 100 23.09 -7.54 -25.40
N LEU A 101 23.66 -6.39 -25.76
CA LEU A 101 23.23 -5.62 -26.92
C LEU A 101 23.44 -6.34 -28.25
N ALA A 102 24.48 -7.18 -28.35
CA ALA A 102 24.72 -8.01 -29.54
C ALA A 102 23.62 -9.06 -29.78
N LYS A 103 22.85 -9.44 -28.74
CA LYS A 103 21.71 -10.36 -28.83
C LYS A 103 20.37 -9.67 -29.10
N ALA A 104 20.31 -8.35 -28.98
CA ALA A 104 19.13 -7.55 -29.30
C ALA A 104 19.13 -7.20 -30.81
N HIS A 105 18.04 -7.52 -31.50
CA HIS A 105 17.95 -7.37 -32.96
C HIS A 105 17.34 -6.05 -33.40
N THR A 106 16.67 -5.32 -32.50
CA THR A 106 16.05 -4.03 -32.81
C THR A 106 16.64 -2.91 -31.94
N GLU A 107 16.56 -1.67 -32.44
CA GLU A 107 16.99 -0.50 -31.68
C GLU A 107 16.18 -0.30 -30.39
N LYS A 108 14.90 -0.67 -30.38
CA LYS A 108 14.06 -0.64 -29.16
C LYS A 108 14.53 -1.64 -28.11
N GLU A 109 14.82 -2.88 -28.52
CA GLU A 109 15.33 -3.90 -27.59
C GLU A 109 16.66 -3.47 -26.98
N LYS A 110 17.58 -2.92 -27.78
CA LYS A 110 18.83 -2.35 -27.27
C LYS A 110 18.59 -1.25 -26.24
N ALA A 111 17.65 -0.34 -26.53
CA ALA A 111 17.31 0.75 -25.61
C ALA A 111 16.73 0.25 -24.29
N TYR A 112 15.88 -0.80 -24.29
CA TYR A 112 15.41 -1.44 -23.05
C TYR A 112 16.57 -2.05 -22.24
N LEU A 113 17.54 -2.72 -22.89
CA LEU A 113 18.72 -3.28 -22.21
C LEU A 113 19.63 -2.17 -21.66
N GLU A 114 19.83 -1.08 -22.40
CA GLU A 114 20.56 0.09 -21.91
C GLU A 114 19.88 0.75 -20.72
N ALA A 115 18.54 0.83 -20.73
CA ALA A 115 17.77 1.40 -19.63
C ALA A 115 17.92 0.56 -18.35
N VAL A 116 17.77 -0.76 -18.41
CA VAL A 116 17.95 -1.62 -17.23
C VAL A 116 19.41 -1.69 -16.78
N ASP A 117 20.38 -1.47 -17.66
CA ASP A 117 21.77 -1.33 -17.26
C ASP A 117 21.95 -0.09 -16.34
N ARG A 118 21.24 1.01 -16.62
CA ARG A 118 21.18 2.17 -15.71
C ARG A 118 20.53 1.81 -14.37
N LEU A 119 19.49 0.99 -14.38
CA LEU A 119 18.79 0.59 -13.16
C LEU A 119 19.62 -0.32 -12.26
N PHE A 120 20.37 -1.26 -12.84
CA PHE A 120 21.02 -2.31 -12.06
C PHE A 120 22.52 -2.15 -11.91
N TYR A 121 23.22 -1.39 -12.80
CA TYR A 121 24.68 -1.26 -12.78
C TYR A 121 25.18 0.18 -12.60
N ALA A 122 24.32 1.22 -12.72
CA ALA A 122 24.77 2.58 -12.45
C ALA A 122 25.22 2.73 -10.97
N PRO A 123 26.19 3.64 -10.70
CA PRO A 123 26.63 3.91 -9.33
C PRO A 123 25.56 4.64 -8.53
N GLY A 124 25.69 4.56 -7.21
CA GLY A 124 24.79 5.23 -6.26
C GLY A 124 23.82 4.29 -5.57
N ASP A 125 22.94 4.86 -4.75
CA ASP A 125 21.87 4.15 -4.06
C ASP A 125 20.71 3.78 -5.01
N LYS A 126 19.67 3.17 -4.47
CA LYS A 126 18.53 2.79 -5.29
C LYS A 126 17.85 4.00 -5.93
N LEU A 127 17.69 5.11 -5.20
CA LEU A 127 17.03 6.31 -5.74
C LEU A 127 17.82 6.93 -6.90
N ALA A 128 19.16 6.96 -6.81
CA ALA A 128 20.01 7.44 -7.90
C ALA A 128 19.85 6.56 -9.15
N ARG A 129 19.79 5.24 -8.99
CA ARG A 129 19.57 4.29 -10.08
C ARG A 129 18.15 4.38 -10.66
N ASP A 130 17.12 4.50 -9.82
CA ASP A 130 15.73 4.71 -10.26
C ASP A 130 15.61 5.98 -11.12
N ASN A 131 16.25 7.08 -10.70
CA ASN A 131 16.28 8.32 -11.48
C ASN A 131 17.03 8.15 -12.81
N ALA A 132 18.14 7.41 -12.83
CA ALA A 132 18.90 7.13 -14.05
C ALA A 132 18.07 6.29 -15.05
N TYR A 133 17.34 5.28 -14.55
CA TYR A 133 16.38 4.49 -15.33
C TYR A 133 15.24 5.35 -15.87
N CYS A 134 14.60 6.14 -15.00
CA CYS A 134 13.50 7.05 -15.39
C CYS A 134 13.94 8.01 -16.50
N GLN A 135 15.16 8.58 -16.42
CA GLN A 135 15.72 9.42 -17.48
C GLN A 135 15.98 8.64 -18.79
N ALA A 136 16.39 7.36 -18.70
CA ALA A 136 16.54 6.52 -19.89
C ALA A 136 15.17 6.25 -20.53
N MET A 137 14.15 5.92 -19.75
CA MET A 137 12.78 5.72 -20.22
C MET A 137 12.18 7.01 -20.82
N ALA A 138 12.47 8.19 -20.26
CA ALA A 138 12.07 9.48 -20.83
C ALA A 138 12.61 9.66 -22.24
N ARG A 139 13.92 9.40 -22.45
CA ARG A 139 14.54 9.48 -23.79
C ARG A 139 13.96 8.46 -24.77
N MET A 140 13.60 7.27 -24.29
CA MET A 140 12.93 6.27 -25.12
C MET A 140 11.54 6.78 -25.54
N TYR A 141 10.77 7.35 -24.59
CA TYR A 141 9.45 7.91 -24.89
C TYR A 141 9.51 9.09 -25.87
N GLU A 142 10.52 9.97 -25.74
CA GLU A 142 10.77 11.04 -26.73
C GLU A 142 11.07 10.49 -28.13
N ARG A 143 11.81 9.36 -28.23
CA ARG A 143 12.17 8.73 -29.49
C ARG A 143 11.03 7.92 -30.13
N TRP A 144 10.19 7.31 -29.32
CA TRP A 144 9.06 6.46 -29.74
C TRP A 144 7.78 6.85 -28.98
N PRO A 145 7.21 8.04 -29.23
CA PRO A 145 6.08 8.56 -28.44
C PRO A 145 4.79 7.77 -28.61
N ASP A 146 4.63 7.03 -29.72
CA ASP A 146 3.46 6.22 -30.01
C ASP A 146 3.57 4.76 -29.47
N ASP A 147 4.72 4.42 -28.85
CA ASP A 147 4.90 3.09 -28.29
C ASP A 147 4.30 3.03 -26.87
N ARG A 148 3.18 2.29 -26.72
CA ARG A 148 2.42 2.20 -25.49
C ARG A 148 3.22 1.61 -24.35
N GLU A 149 4.01 0.56 -24.62
CA GLU A 149 4.79 -0.12 -23.58
C GLU A 149 5.90 0.77 -23.04
N ILE A 150 6.61 1.50 -23.92
CA ILE A 150 7.59 2.50 -23.50
C ILE A 150 6.90 3.58 -22.63
N GLY A 151 5.71 4.05 -23.03
CA GLY A 151 4.93 5.00 -22.26
C GLY A 151 4.58 4.48 -20.87
N ILE A 152 4.09 3.25 -20.78
CA ILE A 152 3.67 2.63 -19.51
C ILE A 152 4.86 2.33 -18.59
N PHE A 153 5.98 1.82 -19.12
CA PHE A 153 7.20 1.64 -18.31
C PHE A 153 7.80 2.98 -17.89
N TYR A 154 7.70 4.03 -18.70
CA TYR A 154 8.08 5.38 -18.28
C TYR A 154 7.17 5.90 -17.17
N ALA A 155 5.85 5.73 -17.28
CA ALA A 155 4.89 6.14 -16.25
C ALA A 155 5.19 5.49 -14.89
N VAL A 156 5.39 4.16 -14.85
CA VAL A 156 5.74 3.48 -13.58
C VAL A 156 7.11 3.89 -13.06
N SER A 157 8.07 4.18 -13.93
CA SER A 157 9.39 4.67 -13.51
C SER A 157 9.32 6.05 -12.87
N LEU A 158 8.44 6.95 -13.35
CA LEU A 158 8.16 8.24 -12.71
C LEU A 158 7.61 8.06 -11.29
N LEU A 159 6.61 7.19 -11.14
CA LEU A 159 6.02 6.86 -9.84
C LEU A 159 7.07 6.26 -8.89
N GLY A 160 7.93 5.39 -9.38
CA GLY A 160 9.04 4.79 -8.61
C GLY A 160 10.09 5.80 -8.11
N THR A 161 10.12 7.03 -8.62
CA THR A 161 11.01 8.10 -8.13
C THR A 161 10.37 9.02 -7.10
N VAL A 162 9.08 8.89 -6.83
CA VAL A 162 8.39 9.65 -5.77
C VAL A 162 8.80 9.10 -4.39
N ARG A 163 9.04 10.00 -3.44
CA ARG A 163 9.45 9.62 -2.07
C ARG A 163 8.52 10.27 -1.05
N PRO A 164 8.36 9.65 0.13
CA PRO A 164 7.65 10.25 1.25
C PRO A 164 8.22 11.64 1.57
N GLY A 165 7.35 12.62 1.71
CA GLY A 165 7.75 14.01 1.97
C GLY A 165 8.06 14.85 0.72
N ASP A 166 8.05 14.27 -0.48
CA ASP A 166 8.12 15.05 -1.72
C ASP A 166 6.94 16.04 -1.79
N LYS A 167 7.25 17.27 -2.22
CA LYS A 167 6.23 18.29 -2.40
C LYS A 167 5.84 18.43 -3.86
N GLY A 168 4.54 18.56 -4.07
CA GLY A 168 3.95 18.72 -5.39
C GLY A 168 3.59 17.38 -6.03
N PHE A 169 2.87 17.46 -7.15
CA PHE A 169 2.20 16.31 -7.79
C PHE A 169 2.69 16.08 -9.23
N ARG A 170 3.82 16.71 -9.60
CA ARG A 170 4.25 16.81 -10.99
C ARG A 170 4.58 15.46 -11.64
N ARG A 171 5.25 14.55 -10.88
CA ARG A 171 5.64 13.23 -11.39
C ARG A 171 4.41 12.34 -11.56
N GLN A 172 3.55 12.35 -10.57
CA GLN A 172 2.28 11.60 -10.60
C GLN A 172 1.37 12.09 -11.75
N ALA A 173 1.22 13.41 -11.91
CA ALA A 173 0.44 13.98 -12.99
C ALA A 173 0.98 13.63 -14.39
N LEU A 174 2.30 13.62 -14.56
CA LEU A 174 2.92 13.21 -15.84
C LEU A 174 2.71 11.72 -16.09
N ALA A 175 2.94 10.87 -15.08
CA ALA A 175 2.69 9.43 -15.17
C ALA A 175 1.23 9.13 -15.51
N ALA A 176 0.29 9.81 -14.83
CA ALA A 176 -1.14 9.69 -15.09
C ALA A 176 -1.50 10.12 -16.51
N SER A 177 -0.94 11.24 -17.00
CA SER A 177 -1.19 11.73 -18.36
C SER A 177 -0.82 10.70 -19.43
N ILE A 178 0.35 10.07 -19.28
CA ILE A 178 0.83 9.03 -20.20
C ILE A 178 -0.07 7.79 -20.10
N ALA A 179 -0.34 7.32 -18.86
CA ALA A 179 -1.16 6.14 -18.65
C ALA A 179 -2.62 6.32 -19.12
N LEU A 180 -3.20 7.53 -18.95
CA LEU A 180 -4.53 7.88 -19.47
C LEU A 180 -4.59 7.84 -20.99
N GLN A 181 -3.55 8.33 -21.68
CA GLN A 181 -3.48 8.24 -23.14
C GLN A 181 -3.51 6.76 -23.58
N VAL A 182 -2.66 5.92 -22.98
CA VAL A 182 -2.65 4.48 -23.31
C VAL A 182 -3.98 3.81 -22.95
N PHE A 183 -4.61 4.18 -21.84
CA PHE A 183 -5.91 3.63 -21.45
C PHE A 183 -7.04 4.01 -22.40
N GLN A 184 -7.00 5.23 -22.98
CA GLN A 184 -7.94 5.66 -24.02
C GLN A 184 -7.78 4.84 -25.31
N GLU A 185 -6.54 4.53 -25.70
CA GLU A 185 -6.23 3.78 -26.93
C GLU A 185 -6.45 2.25 -26.74
N ASN A 186 -6.16 1.72 -25.57
CA ASN A 186 -6.36 0.33 -25.19
C ASN A 186 -6.98 0.24 -23.78
N PRO A 187 -8.32 0.28 -23.65
CA PRO A 187 -9.00 0.19 -22.35
C PRO A 187 -8.79 -1.13 -21.61
N ASN A 188 -8.22 -2.15 -22.26
CA ASN A 188 -7.90 -3.44 -21.68
C ASN A 188 -6.41 -3.57 -21.30
N HIS A 189 -5.64 -2.49 -21.34
CA HIS A 189 -4.23 -2.51 -20.95
C HIS A 189 -4.08 -2.55 -19.42
N PRO A 190 -3.55 -3.64 -18.82
CA PRO A 190 -3.49 -3.79 -17.37
C PRO A 190 -2.63 -2.70 -16.72
N GLY A 191 -1.42 -2.45 -17.23
CA GLY A 191 -0.51 -1.44 -16.70
C GLY A 191 -1.07 -0.01 -16.78
N ALA A 192 -1.84 0.32 -17.82
CA ALA A 192 -2.45 1.64 -17.94
C ALA A 192 -3.47 1.88 -16.82
N ALA A 193 -4.42 0.96 -16.63
CA ALA A 193 -5.41 1.06 -15.55
C ALA A 193 -4.74 1.08 -14.16
N HIS A 194 -3.76 0.22 -13.94
CA HIS A 194 -3.03 0.08 -12.69
C HIS A 194 -2.28 1.37 -12.32
N PHE A 195 -1.51 1.93 -13.25
CA PHE A 195 -0.66 3.08 -12.94
C PHE A 195 -1.44 4.40 -12.88
N ILE A 196 -2.64 4.49 -13.48
CA ILE A 196 -3.59 5.57 -13.21
C ILE A 196 -4.03 5.54 -11.74
N ILE A 197 -4.34 4.35 -11.19
CA ILE A 197 -4.72 4.19 -9.79
C ILE A 197 -3.58 4.69 -8.90
N HIS A 198 -2.37 4.17 -9.08
CA HIS A 198 -1.22 4.60 -8.28
C HIS A 198 -0.86 6.08 -8.41
N ALA A 199 -1.07 6.66 -9.60
CA ALA A 199 -0.77 8.06 -9.83
C ALA A 199 -1.73 9.00 -9.08
N PHE A 200 -2.97 8.59 -8.87
CA PHE A 200 -4.04 9.38 -8.26
C PHE A 200 -4.50 8.81 -6.89
N ASP A 201 -3.64 8.05 -6.22
CA ASP A 201 -3.94 7.44 -4.92
C ASP A 201 -3.76 8.45 -3.76
N ASP A 202 -4.58 9.48 -3.79
CA ASP A 202 -4.70 10.50 -2.75
C ASP A 202 -6.11 11.11 -2.77
N PRO A 203 -6.60 11.74 -1.67
CA PRO A 203 -7.97 12.24 -1.57
C PRO A 203 -8.29 13.38 -2.55
N ASP A 204 -7.31 14.16 -2.98
CA ASP A 204 -7.53 15.30 -3.87
C ASP A 204 -7.72 14.87 -5.33
N HIS A 205 -7.08 13.77 -5.76
CA HIS A 205 -7.04 13.33 -7.16
C HIS A 205 -7.76 12.03 -7.44
N ALA A 206 -8.12 11.23 -6.43
CA ALA A 206 -8.70 9.88 -6.59
C ALA A 206 -9.91 9.83 -7.53
N ILE A 207 -10.72 10.88 -7.56
CA ILE A 207 -11.90 10.95 -8.46
C ILE A 207 -11.50 10.80 -9.94
N LEU A 208 -10.29 11.22 -10.32
CA LEU A 208 -9.79 11.12 -11.68
C LEU A 208 -9.45 9.66 -12.07
N ALA A 209 -9.09 8.83 -11.09
CA ALA A 209 -8.79 7.41 -11.31
C ALA A 209 -10.03 6.51 -11.20
N LEU A 210 -11.17 7.01 -10.75
CA LEU A 210 -12.37 6.17 -10.53
C LEU A 210 -12.81 5.36 -11.77
N PRO A 211 -12.76 5.89 -13.02
CA PRO A 211 -13.07 5.09 -14.20
C PRO A 211 -12.11 3.90 -14.39
N ALA A 212 -10.80 4.10 -14.22
CA ALA A 212 -9.79 3.04 -14.32
C ALA A 212 -9.96 2.01 -13.20
N ALA A 213 -10.17 2.45 -11.95
CA ALA A 213 -10.42 1.58 -10.81
C ALA A 213 -11.63 0.66 -11.03
N ARG A 214 -12.74 1.16 -11.55
CA ARG A 214 -13.93 0.35 -11.86
C ARG A 214 -13.71 -0.67 -12.98
N MET A 215 -12.70 -0.48 -13.81
CA MET A 215 -12.38 -1.37 -14.94
C MET A 215 -11.32 -2.41 -14.59
N TYR A 216 -10.34 -2.07 -13.73
CA TYR A 216 -9.12 -2.84 -13.57
C TYR A 216 -9.36 -4.31 -13.13
N ALA A 217 -10.23 -4.53 -12.14
CA ALA A 217 -10.62 -5.89 -11.73
C ALA A 217 -11.24 -6.75 -12.85
N ARG A 218 -11.82 -6.11 -13.88
CA ARG A 218 -12.37 -6.80 -15.07
C ARG A 218 -11.33 -6.98 -16.16
N ILE A 219 -10.30 -6.13 -16.21
CA ILE A 219 -9.20 -6.25 -17.16
C ILE A 219 -8.30 -7.44 -16.80
N ALA A 220 -7.99 -7.62 -15.51
CA ALA A 220 -7.08 -8.65 -15.01
C ALA A 220 -7.72 -9.45 -13.85
N PRO A 221 -8.85 -10.15 -14.08
CA PRO A 221 -9.56 -10.85 -13.01
C PRO A 221 -8.81 -12.04 -12.42
N ALA A 222 -7.75 -12.51 -13.08
CA ALA A 222 -6.91 -13.60 -12.61
C ALA A 222 -5.80 -13.15 -11.63
N ALA A 223 -5.52 -11.86 -11.55
CA ALA A 223 -4.50 -11.28 -10.68
C ALA A 223 -5.11 -10.82 -9.35
N PRO A 224 -4.78 -11.43 -8.20
CA PRO A 224 -5.26 -10.97 -6.89
C PRO A 224 -4.99 -9.49 -6.64
N HIS A 225 -3.80 -9.00 -7.02
CA HIS A 225 -3.44 -7.61 -6.89
C HIS A 225 -4.36 -6.68 -7.71
N ALA A 226 -4.73 -7.05 -8.94
CA ALA A 226 -5.65 -6.27 -9.77
C ALA A 226 -7.09 -6.22 -9.20
N LEU A 227 -7.49 -7.23 -8.44
CA LEU A 227 -8.77 -7.24 -7.71
C LEU A 227 -8.74 -6.32 -6.48
N HIS A 228 -7.58 -6.18 -5.82
CA HIS A 228 -7.36 -5.32 -4.68
C HIS A 228 -7.24 -3.83 -5.05
N MET A 229 -6.49 -3.51 -6.10
CA MET A 229 -6.10 -2.14 -6.45
C MET A 229 -7.23 -1.12 -6.59
N PRO A 230 -8.43 -1.47 -7.08
CA PRO A 230 -9.56 -0.53 -7.09
C PRO A 230 -9.88 0.03 -5.69
N SER A 231 -9.63 -0.75 -4.63
CA SER A 231 -9.92 -0.34 -3.26
C SER A 231 -9.09 0.87 -2.79
N HIS A 232 -7.91 1.11 -3.37
CA HIS A 232 -7.12 2.32 -3.13
C HIS A 232 -7.93 3.58 -3.43
N ILE A 233 -8.54 3.63 -4.61
CA ILE A 233 -9.39 4.76 -5.02
C ILE A 233 -10.69 4.79 -4.22
N PHE A 234 -11.27 3.64 -3.93
CA PHE A 234 -12.51 3.56 -3.16
C PHE A 234 -12.34 4.06 -1.71
N VAL A 235 -11.18 3.79 -1.07
CA VAL A 235 -10.85 4.33 0.26
C VAL A 235 -10.74 5.85 0.20
N GLN A 236 -10.01 6.40 -0.77
CA GLN A 236 -9.84 7.84 -0.95
C GLN A 236 -11.16 8.58 -1.22
N LEU A 237 -12.18 7.89 -1.73
CA LEU A 237 -13.50 8.44 -1.99
C LEU A 237 -14.54 8.08 -0.91
N GLY A 238 -14.15 7.31 0.11
CA GLY A 238 -15.06 6.81 1.16
C GLY A 238 -16.17 5.92 0.62
N MET A 239 -15.87 5.09 -0.39
CA MET A 239 -16.79 4.12 -1.01
C MET A 239 -16.66 2.76 -0.32
N TRP A 240 -17.03 2.69 0.95
CA TRP A 240 -16.72 1.58 1.86
C TRP A 240 -17.29 0.23 1.41
N GLN A 241 -18.47 0.18 0.77
CA GLN A 241 -19.01 -1.05 0.21
C GLN A 241 -18.12 -1.60 -0.92
N ASP A 242 -17.61 -0.71 -1.78
CA ASP A 242 -16.74 -1.09 -2.88
C ASP A 242 -15.36 -1.53 -2.36
N VAL A 243 -14.85 -0.91 -1.27
CA VAL A 243 -13.64 -1.37 -0.56
C VAL A 243 -13.81 -2.80 -0.09
N VAL A 244 -14.91 -3.11 0.59
CA VAL A 244 -15.18 -4.47 1.10
C VAL A 244 -15.34 -5.46 -0.06
N ALA A 245 -16.10 -5.12 -1.10
CA ALA A 245 -16.32 -6.00 -2.23
C ALA A 245 -15.02 -6.33 -2.98
N SER A 246 -14.20 -5.31 -3.25
CA SER A 246 -12.91 -5.45 -3.93
C SER A 246 -11.95 -6.36 -3.14
N ASN A 247 -11.77 -6.08 -1.85
CA ASN A 247 -10.86 -6.84 -1.01
C ASN A 247 -11.35 -8.27 -0.68
N ALA A 248 -12.66 -8.49 -0.59
CA ALA A 248 -13.20 -9.84 -0.42
C ALA A 248 -12.90 -10.73 -1.64
N LEU A 249 -13.05 -10.19 -2.85
CA LEU A 249 -12.70 -10.89 -4.09
C LEU A 249 -11.18 -11.14 -4.18
N ALA A 250 -10.37 -10.13 -3.89
CA ALA A 250 -8.92 -10.24 -3.94
C ALA A 250 -8.38 -11.25 -2.92
N TYR A 251 -8.87 -11.21 -1.69
CA TYR A 251 -8.47 -12.18 -0.65
C TYR A 251 -8.83 -13.61 -1.02
N GLN A 252 -10.05 -13.83 -1.55
CA GLN A 252 -10.46 -15.15 -2.02
C GLN A 252 -9.57 -15.63 -3.17
N ALA A 253 -9.28 -14.77 -4.15
CA ALA A 253 -8.39 -15.11 -5.26
C ALA A 253 -6.97 -15.46 -4.78
N ALA A 254 -6.44 -14.76 -3.77
CA ALA A 254 -5.16 -15.09 -3.16
C ALA A 254 -5.19 -16.46 -2.44
N VAL A 255 -6.27 -16.78 -1.71
CA VAL A 255 -6.46 -18.10 -1.09
C VAL A 255 -6.50 -19.21 -2.15
N ASP A 256 -7.23 -18.99 -3.24
CA ASP A 256 -7.34 -19.96 -4.35
C ASP A 256 -5.98 -20.13 -5.07
N LEU A 257 -5.20 -19.05 -5.21
CA LEU A 257 -3.84 -19.09 -5.77
C LEU A 257 -2.89 -19.92 -4.90
N ILE A 258 -2.89 -19.67 -3.58
CA ILE A 258 -2.09 -20.42 -2.60
C ILE A 258 -2.42 -21.92 -2.69
N ALA A 259 -3.71 -22.28 -2.74
CA ALA A 259 -4.15 -23.65 -2.84
C ALA A 259 -3.74 -24.32 -4.17
N ARG A 260 -3.89 -23.59 -5.29
CA ARG A 260 -3.55 -24.07 -6.63
C ARG A 260 -2.05 -24.32 -6.81
N LEU A 261 -1.22 -23.43 -6.28
CA LEU A 261 0.24 -23.51 -6.37
C LEU A 261 0.86 -24.32 -5.24
N HIS A 262 0.06 -24.84 -4.30
CA HIS A 262 0.53 -25.57 -3.11
C HIS A 262 1.60 -24.79 -2.33
N LEU A 263 1.38 -23.46 -2.17
CA LEU A 263 2.30 -22.61 -1.44
C LEU A 263 2.32 -22.99 0.04
N PRO A 264 3.45 -22.79 0.75
CA PRO A 264 3.54 -23.10 2.16
C PRO A 264 2.62 -22.21 3.00
N GLU A 265 2.27 -22.65 4.20
CA GLU A 265 1.56 -21.83 5.18
C GLU A 265 2.31 -20.54 5.48
N GLY A 266 1.58 -19.48 5.83
CA GLY A 266 2.15 -18.17 6.12
C GLY A 266 2.25 -17.26 4.89
N ARG A 267 1.67 -17.68 3.76
CA ARG A 267 1.63 -16.91 2.50
C ARG A 267 0.28 -16.20 2.31
N GLU A 268 -0.54 -16.13 3.35
CA GLU A 268 -1.82 -15.43 3.31
C GLU A 268 -1.66 -13.95 2.99
N ASP A 269 -2.59 -13.39 2.21
CA ASP A 269 -2.64 -11.98 1.87
C ASP A 269 -3.16 -11.11 3.01
N PHE A 270 -2.29 -10.84 4.00
CA PHE A 270 -2.64 -9.99 5.15
C PHE A 270 -2.89 -8.53 4.77
N HIS A 271 -2.29 -8.04 3.68
CA HIS A 271 -2.53 -6.69 3.19
C HIS A 271 -4.00 -6.52 2.79
N THR A 272 -4.47 -7.34 1.88
CA THR A 272 -5.87 -7.36 1.44
C THR A 272 -6.84 -7.67 2.59
N LEU A 273 -6.48 -8.63 3.47
CA LEU A 273 -7.30 -8.97 4.65
C LEU A 273 -7.43 -7.78 5.63
N SER A 274 -6.37 -7.03 5.84
CA SER A 274 -6.35 -5.82 6.69
C SER A 274 -7.22 -4.70 6.10
N TRP A 275 -7.26 -4.54 4.77
CA TRP A 275 -8.12 -3.58 4.11
C TRP A 275 -9.60 -4.01 4.14
N LEU A 276 -9.86 -5.30 4.01
CA LEU A 276 -11.21 -5.88 4.18
C LEU A 276 -11.73 -5.65 5.60
N GLU A 277 -10.90 -5.86 6.62
CA GLU A 277 -11.22 -5.53 8.01
C GLU A 277 -11.56 -4.05 8.15
N TYR A 278 -10.70 -3.15 7.63
CA TYR A 278 -10.91 -1.71 7.74
C TYR A 278 -12.21 -1.26 7.07
N GLY A 279 -12.49 -1.74 5.86
CA GLY A 279 -13.75 -1.45 5.16
C GLY A 279 -14.99 -1.90 5.97
N ASN A 280 -14.92 -3.09 6.60
CA ASN A 280 -15.99 -3.58 7.47
C ASN A 280 -16.14 -2.73 8.73
N LEU A 281 -15.05 -2.25 9.34
CA LEU A 281 -15.09 -1.32 10.47
C LEU A 281 -15.75 0.00 10.09
N MET A 282 -15.42 0.57 8.93
CA MET A 282 -16.03 1.80 8.42
C MET A 282 -17.54 1.65 8.11
N LEU A 283 -18.00 0.44 7.81
CA LEU A 283 -19.42 0.12 7.62
C LEU A 283 -20.16 -0.26 8.92
N GLY A 284 -19.49 -0.26 10.08
CA GLY A 284 -20.04 -0.75 11.34
C GLY A 284 -20.32 -2.26 11.37
N ARG A 285 -19.73 -3.03 10.43
CA ARG A 285 -19.86 -4.49 10.35
C ARG A 285 -18.84 -5.17 11.27
N PHE A 286 -18.97 -4.92 12.57
CA PHE A 286 -17.96 -5.33 13.55
C PHE A 286 -17.78 -6.84 13.67
N ASP A 287 -18.84 -7.62 13.45
CA ASP A 287 -18.74 -9.09 13.47
C ASP A 287 -17.93 -9.61 12.27
N GLU A 288 -18.08 -9.01 11.09
CA GLU A 288 -17.30 -9.36 9.90
C GLU A 288 -15.83 -8.92 10.07
N ALA A 289 -15.60 -7.71 10.59
CA ALA A 289 -14.25 -7.25 10.93
C ALA A 289 -13.57 -8.21 11.94
N ARG A 290 -14.32 -8.70 12.95
CA ARG A 290 -13.80 -9.66 13.92
C ARG A 290 -13.38 -10.98 13.24
N LYS A 291 -14.16 -11.48 12.28
CA LYS A 291 -13.79 -12.69 11.52
C LYS A 291 -12.46 -12.50 10.78
N ASN A 292 -12.23 -11.31 10.20
CA ASN A 292 -10.96 -11.02 9.53
C ASN A 292 -9.78 -11.03 10.52
N VAL A 293 -9.94 -10.44 11.70
CA VAL A 293 -8.96 -10.50 12.80
C VAL A 293 -8.70 -11.94 13.24
N ASP A 294 -9.76 -12.78 13.36
CA ASP A 294 -9.63 -14.18 13.77
C ASP A 294 -8.91 -15.03 12.71
N LEU A 295 -9.04 -14.73 11.42
CA LEU A 295 -8.24 -15.35 10.35
C LEU A 295 -6.75 -15.03 10.53
N ALA A 296 -6.41 -13.76 10.76
CA ALA A 296 -5.03 -13.36 11.02
C ALA A 296 -4.47 -14.01 12.31
N ARG A 297 -5.28 -14.12 13.35
CA ARG A 297 -4.91 -14.82 14.59
C ARG A 297 -4.60 -16.30 14.34
N GLN A 298 -5.47 -17.01 13.63
CA GLN A 298 -5.28 -18.42 13.28
C GLN A 298 -3.99 -18.64 12.48
N ALA A 299 -3.68 -17.73 11.55
CA ALA A 299 -2.43 -17.81 10.81
C ALA A 299 -1.20 -17.57 11.71
N ALA A 300 -1.27 -16.62 12.66
CA ALA A 300 -0.21 -16.38 13.64
C ALA A 300 -0.01 -17.58 14.57
N ASP A 301 -1.10 -18.20 15.04
CA ASP A 301 -1.06 -19.40 15.89
C ASP A 301 -0.42 -20.61 15.16
N ARG A 302 -0.67 -20.76 13.85
CA ARG A 302 -0.02 -21.79 13.01
C ARG A 302 1.44 -21.51 12.72
N ASN A 303 1.84 -20.23 12.75
CA ASN A 303 3.19 -19.78 12.38
C ASN A 303 3.88 -19.03 13.54
N PRO A 304 4.06 -19.63 14.74
CA PRO A 304 4.51 -18.92 15.94
C PRO A 304 5.96 -18.41 15.86
N LYS A 305 6.74 -18.87 14.88
CA LYS A 305 8.11 -18.42 14.63
C LYS A 305 8.21 -17.30 13.59
N ASN A 306 7.10 -16.90 12.98
CA ASN A 306 7.09 -15.82 12.00
C ASN A 306 6.60 -14.52 12.67
N PRO A 307 7.50 -13.57 12.99
CA PRO A 307 7.15 -12.32 13.66
C PRO A 307 6.28 -11.40 12.81
N ASP A 308 6.38 -11.50 11.48
CA ASP A 308 5.63 -10.66 10.57
C ASP A 308 4.14 -10.98 10.59
N ILE A 309 3.78 -12.27 10.61
CA ILE A 309 2.38 -12.70 10.73
C ILE A 309 1.81 -12.26 12.10
N ALA A 310 2.59 -12.44 13.17
CA ALA A 310 2.18 -11.98 14.49
C ALA A 310 1.97 -10.46 14.54
N ARG A 311 2.80 -9.69 13.84
CA ARG A 311 2.68 -8.24 13.72
C ARG A 311 1.40 -7.85 12.96
N GLN A 312 1.11 -8.49 11.82
CA GLN A 312 -0.12 -8.25 11.04
C GLN A 312 -1.37 -8.48 11.90
N TYR A 313 -1.44 -9.63 12.60
CA TYR A 313 -2.53 -9.90 13.52
C TYR A 313 -2.68 -8.81 14.58
N ARG A 314 -1.56 -8.41 15.24
CA ARG A 314 -1.58 -7.37 16.30
C ARG A 314 -2.06 -6.02 15.77
N THR A 315 -1.65 -5.63 14.57
CA THR A 315 -2.10 -4.38 13.94
C THR A 315 -3.60 -4.40 13.65
N MET A 316 -4.11 -5.49 13.10
CA MET A 316 -5.54 -5.66 12.85
C MET A 316 -6.32 -5.66 14.17
N LEU A 317 -5.89 -6.41 15.19
CA LEU A 317 -6.55 -6.42 16.50
C LEU A 317 -6.53 -5.01 17.14
N ALA A 318 -5.42 -4.29 17.05
CA ALA A 318 -5.30 -2.94 17.57
C ALA A 318 -6.31 -1.98 16.90
N ARG A 319 -6.45 -2.06 15.60
CA ARG A 319 -7.44 -1.28 14.84
C ARG A 319 -8.87 -1.67 15.22
N TYR A 320 -9.16 -2.97 15.31
CA TYR A 320 -10.46 -3.45 15.75
C TYR A 320 -10.84 -2.92 17.14
N MET A 321 -9.92 -2.96 18.10
CA MET A 321 -10.15 -2.43 19.45
C MET A 321 -10.40 -0.92 19.44
N LEU A 322 -9.62 -0.19 18.66
CA LEU A 322 -9.72 1.26 18.52
C LEU A 322 -11.09 1.66 17.96
N GLU A 323 -11.49 1.05 16.84
CA GLU A 323 -12.71 1.43 16.11
C GLU A 323 -14.00 0.93 16.81
N THR A 324 -13.92 -0.14 17.57
CA THR A 324 -15.07 -0.67 18.31
C THR A 324 -15.19 -0.14 19.75
N GLY A 325 -14.14 0.50 20.26
CA GLY A 325 -14.07 0.91 21.67
C GLY A 325 -14.03 -0.27 22.67
N LYS A 326 -13.75 -1.48 22.21
CA LYS A 326 -13.63 -2.68 23.05
C LYS A 326 -12.24 -2.77 23.67
N TRP A 327 -12.03 -1.98 24.74
CA TRP A 327 -10.76 -1.87 25.41
C TRP A 327 -10.48 -3.10 26.27
N GLU A 328 -9.29 -3.68 26.11
CA GLU A 328 -8.80 -4.85 26.85
C GLU A 328 -7.40 -4.57 27.42
N LYS A 329 -7.03 -5.31 28.47
CA LYS A 329 -5.69 -5.22 29.04
C LYS A 329 -4.69 -5.95 28.14
N ILE A 330 -3.81 -5.19 27.48
CA ILE A 330 -2.85 -5.70 26.49
C ILE A 330 -1.46 -5.84 27.14
N PRO A 331 -0.73 -6.95 26.96
CA PRO A 331 0.65 -7.07 27.42
C PRO A 331 1.56 -6.10 26.65
N LEU A 332 2.43 -5.41 27.38
CA LEU A 332 3.51 -4.59 26.82
C LEU A 332 4.78 -5.41 26.51
N GLU A 333 4.83 -6.64 27.01
CA GLU A 333 5.91 -7.59 26.84
C GLU A 333 5.72 -8.36 25.53
N GLY A 334 6.82 -8.71 24.85
CA GLY A 334 6.79 -9.36 23.53
C GLY A 334 6.74 -8.39 22.33
N SER A 335 6.86 -7.09 22.57
CA SER A 335 6.97 -6.06 21.53
C SER A 335 8.42 -5.78 21.08
N THR A 336 9.37 -6.61 21.51
CA THR A 336 10.77 -6.57 21.04
C THR A 336 10.90 -7.30 19.70
N ASP A 337 10.04 -6.96 18.74
CA ASP A 337 10.28 -7.33 17.37
C ASP A 337 11.40 -6.42 16.88
N ALA A 338 12.64 -6.92 16.90
CA ALA A 338 13.72 -6.30 16.17
C ALA A 338 13.28 -6.08 14.72
N PRO A 339 13.78 -5.05 14.04
CA PRO A 339 13.48 -4.86 12.63
C PRO A 339 13.88 -6.15 11.90
N ALA A 340 12.89 -6.95 11.51
CA ALA A 340 13.11 -8.12 10.69
C ALA A 340 13.67 -7.60 9.37
N GLY A 341 14.86 -8.07 9.00
CA GLY A 341 15.37 -7.88 7.65
C GLY A 341 14.29 -8.36 6.68
N HIS A 342 13.98 -7.53 5.70
CA HIS A 342 12.91 -7.79 4.74
C HIS A 342 13.22 -9.03 3.92
N GLU A 343 12.74 -10.19 4.32
CA GLU A 343 12.42 -11.23 3.36
C GLU A 343 11.03 -10.89 2.79
N ALA A 344 11.04 -10.38 1.56
CA ALA A 344 9.82 -10.14 0.80
C ALA A 344 9.03 -11.45 0.73
N MET A 345 7.76 -11.43 1.14
CA MET A 345 6.88 -12.58 0.98
C MET A 345 6.71 -12.84 -0.54
N PRO A 346 7.12 -14.00 -1.06
CA PRO A 346 6.92 -14.34 -2.46
C PRO A 346 5.44 -14.32 -2.83
N GLY A 347 5.07 -13.69 -3.94
CA GLY A 347 3.70 -13.56 -4.43
C GLY A 347 2.90 -12.38 -3.88
N MET A 348 3.43 -11.65 -2.88
CA MET A 348 2.81 -10.45 -2.32
C MET A 348 3.85 -9.37 -2.04
N SER A 349 4.70 -9.16 -3.01
CA SER A 349 5.73 -8.13 -3.00
C SER A 349 5.18 -6.72 -3.18
N GLY A 350 4.07 -6.44 -2.56
CA GLY A 350 3.31 -5.23 -2.70
C GLY A 350 3.14 -4.36 -1.47
N MET A 351 3.76 -4.71 -0.32
CA MET A 351 3.71 -3.83 0.84
C MET A 351 4.69 -2.67 0.68
N PRO A 352 4.25 -1.42 0.86
CA PRO A 352 5.18 -0.30 0.87
C PRO A 352 6.29 -0.56 1.88
N ALA A 353 7.55 -0.48 1.46
CA ALA A 353 8.66 -0.20 2.36
C ALA A 353 8.55 1.27 2.79
N GLY A 354 7.40 1.63 3.32
CA GLY A 354 7.26 2.82 4.12
C GLY A 354 7.77 2.45 5.49
N VAL A 355 8.85 3.04 5.90
CA VAL A 355 9.49 2.85 7.20
C VAL A 355 9.65 1.38 7.61
N PRO A 356 10.85 0.82 7.57
CA PRO A 356 11.09 -0.60 7.84
C PRO A 356 10.46 -1.03 9.17
N GLY A 357 9.49 -1.94 9.13
CA GLY A 357 9.06 -2.77 10.26
C GLY A 357 8.50 -2.11 11.53
N TYR A 358 8.52 -0.77 11.61
CA TYR A 358 8.22 -0.06 12.86
C TYR A 358 6.73 0.13 13.14
N THR A 359 5.92 0.36 12.12
CA THR A 359 4.52 0.76 12.31
C THR A 359 3.70 -0.30 13.04
N GLY A 360 3.82 -1.58 12.69
CA GLY A 360 3.08 -2.66 13.34
C GLY A 360 3.40 -2.82 14.83
N SER A 361 4.68 -2.71 15.24
CA SER A 361 5.08 -2.76 16.65
C SER A 361 4.60 -1.50 17.38
N GLY A 362 4.70 -0.33 16.74
CA GLY A 362 4.18 0.93 17.25
C GLY A 362 2.68 0.88 17.51
N ALA A 363 1.88 0.35 16.60
CA ALA A 363 0.44 0.22 16.74
C ALA A 363 0.03 -0.62 17.96
N TRP A 364 0.76 -1.71 18.25
CA TRP A 364 0.48 -2.55 19.42
C TRP A 364 0.79 -1.84 20.74
N ILE A 365 1.93 -1.15 20.84
CA ILE A 365 2.30 -0.36 22.02
C ILE A 365 1.34 0.81 22.19
N PHE A 366 0.98 1.46 21.09
CA PHE A 366 0.04 2.57 21.06
C PHE A 366 -1.34 2.18 21.60
N ILE A 367 -1.93 1.09 21.08
CA ILE A 367 -3.25 0.63 21.55
C ILE A 367 -3.18 0.16 23.00
N ALA A 368 -2.05 -0.44 23.45
CA ALA A 368 -1.85 -0.80 24.85
C ALA A 368 -1.84 0.43 25.76
N GLY A 369 -1.22 1.52 25.32
CA GLY A 369 -1.22 2.79 26.03
C GLY A 369 -2.59 3.43 26.13
N LEU A 370 -3.32 3.52 25.00
CA LEU A 370 -4.67 4.06 24.98
C LEU A 370 -5.63 3.21 25.81
N SER A 371 -5.54 1.87 25.70
CA SER A 371 -6.36 0.96 26.49
C SER A 371 -6.10 1.10 27.98
N ALA A 372 -4.84 1.19 28.40
CA ALA A 372 -4.47 1.37 29.79
C ALA A 372 -5.02 2.71 30.35
N ALA A 373 -4.88 3.82 29.60
CA ALA A 373 -5.44 5.10 30.00
C ALA A 373 -6.97 5.05 30.14
N ARG A 374 -7.66 4.40 29.19
CA ARG A 374 -9.14 4.24 29.21
C ARG A 374 -9.64 3.31 30.33
N LEU A 375 -8.84 2.32 30.73
CA LEU A 375 -9.15 1.40 31.82
C LEU A 375 -8.72 1.90 33.21
N GLY A 376 -8.19 3.13 33.31
CA GLY A 376 -7.78 3.75 34.56
C GLY A 376 -6.44 3.24 35.12
N ASP A 377 -5.53 2.79 34.25
CA ASP A 377 -4.16 2.37 34.60
C ASP A 377 -3.13 3.35 33.99
N PRO A 378 -3.01 4.59 34.54
CA PRO A 378 -2.13 5.60 33.98
C PRO A 378 -0.65 5.23 34.05
N ASP A 379 -0.23 4.42 35.01
CA ASP A 379 1.18 4.01 35.11
C ASP A 379 1.58 3.09 33.95
N ARG A 380 0.68 2.19 33.60
CA ARG A 380 0.89 1.32 32.44
C ARG A 380 0.83 2.11 31.12
N ALA A 381 -0.05 3.08 31.02
CA ALA A 381 -0.11 3.98 29.86
C ALA A 381 1.20 4.78 29.70
N GLU A 382 1.79 5.23 30.82
CA GLU A 382 3.07 5.96 30.83
C GLU A 382 4.23 5.06 30.38
N LEU A 383 4.23 3.76 30.74
CA LEU A 383 5.20 2.79 30.23
C LEU A 383 5.08 2.61 28.70
N ALA A 384 3.86 2.56 28.17
CA ALA A 384 3.63 2.51 26.71
C ALA A 384 4.14 3.78 26.01
N ARG A 385 3.82 4.96 26.56
CA ARG A 385 4.30 6.25 26.06
C ARG A 385 5.83 6.30 26.01
N ALA A 386 6.50 5.88 27.09
CA ALA A 386 7.95 5.86 27.16
C ALA A 386 8.58 4.93 26.10
N LYS A 387 7.95 3.76 25.82
CA LYS A 387 8.40 2.88 24.74
C LYS A 387 8.25 3.53 23.35
N LEU A 388 7.12 4.21 23.06
CA LEU A 388 6.94 4.94 21.81
C LEU A 388 7.99 6.05 21.66
N GLY A 389 8.29 6.79 22.73
CA GLY A 389 9.35 7.80 22.76
C GLY A 389 10.75 7.21 22.48
N ALA A 390 11.06 6.02 23.02
CA ALA A 390 12.31 5.33 22.72
C ALA A 390 12.38 4.92 21.24
N MET A 391 11.30 4.34 20.69
CA MET A 391 11.22 3.98 19.27
C MET A 391 11.39 5.20 18.35
N ARG A 392 10.79 6.33 18.72
CA ARG A 392 11.00 7.60 18.00
C ARG A 392 12.47 8.00 17.98
N GLN A 393 13.13 7.99 19.14
CA GLN A 393 14.55 8.34 19.26
C GLN A 393 15.46 7.40 18.46
N ASP A 394 15.16 6.10 18.45
CA ASP A 394 15.91 5.12 17.66
C ASP A 394 15.83 5.45 16.17
N VAL A 395 14.62 5.77 15.65
CA VAL A 395 14.45 6.16 14.24
C VAL A 395 15.14 7.52 13.95
N GLU A 396 14.99 8.52 14.82
CA GLU A 396 15.68 9.80 14.67
C GLU A 396 17.20 9.63 14.60
N SER A 397 17.77 8.66 15.34
CA SER A 397 19.20 8.38 15.34
C SER A 397 19.74 7.89 14.00
N THR A 398 18.88 7.34 13.14
CA THR A 398 19.22 6.94 11.75
C THR A 398 19.29 8.13 10.78
N GLY A 399 18.88 9.32 11.21
CA GLY A 399 18.78 10.53 10.39
C GLY A 399 17.46 10.66 9.63
N ASP A 400 16.52 9.74 9.80
CA ASP A 400 15.20 9.79 9.14
C ASP A 400 14.15 10.45 10.03
N ALA A 401 14.18 11.79 10.07
CA ALA A 401 13.21 12.59 10.82
C ALA A 401 11.76 12.46 10.29
N TYR A 402 11.57 12.07 9.01
CA TYR A 402 10.24 11.87 8.48
C TYR A 402 9.62 10.57 9.04
N ALA A 403 10.38 9.50 9.06
CA ALA A 403 10.00 8.20 9.58
C ALA A 403 9.73 8.21 11.11
N ALA A 404 10.27 9.17 11.84
CA ALA A 404 10.03 9.32 13.27
C ALA A 404 8.67 9.96 13.63
N LYS A 405 8.03 10.66 12.68
CA LYS A 405 6.79 11.40 12.92
C LYS A 405 5.61 10.53 13.39
N PRO A 406 5.34 9.33 12.82
CA PRO A 406 4.29 8.45 13.32
C PRO A 406 4.43 8.12 14.82
N PHE A 407 5.65 7.90 15.29
CA PHE A 407 5.92 7.65 16.71
C PHE A 407 5.67 8.88 17.57
N ALA A 408 6.04 10.08 17.08
CA ALA A 408 5.75 11.34 17.77
C ALA A 408 4.23 11.58 17.91
N ILE A 409 3.45 11.22 16.89
CA ILE A 409 1.99 11.29 16.92
C ILE A 409 1.47 10.35 18.01
N MET A 410 1.78 9.08 17.95
CA MET A 410 1.32 8.06 18.91
C MET A 410 1.74 8.37 20.35
N GLU A 411 2.98 8.86 20.56
CA GLU A 411 3.49 9.28 21.88
C GLU A 411 2.64 10.41 22.47
N ASN A 412 2.32 11.45 21.67
CA ASN A 412 1.51 12.58 22.10
C ASN A 412 0.04 12.21 22.35
N GLU A 413 -0.54 11.32 21.54
CA GLU A 413 -1.92 10.84 21.73
C GLU A 413 -2.06 10.03 23.02
N VAL A 414 -1.11 9.14 23.32
CA VAL A 414 -1.08 8.40 24.60
C VAL A 414 -0.91 9.37 25.76
N ALA A 415 0.00 10.36 25.65
CA ALA A 415 0.17 11.40 26.66
C ALA A 415 -1.13 12.19 26.91
N ALA A 416 -1.83 12.58 25.84
CA ALA A 416 -3.11 13.27 25.96
C ALA A 416 -4.19 12.38 26.62
N ALA A 417 -4.24 11.10 26.29
CA ALA A 417 -5.16 10.15 26.92
C ALA A 417 -4.89 9.98 28.43
N ILE A 418 -3.61 9.96 28.84
CA ILE A 418 -3.21 9.96 30.26
C ILE A 418 -3.72 11.21 30.97
N GLU A 419 -3.51 12.39 30.39
CA GLU A 419 -3.95 13.65 30.99
C GLU A 419 -5.49 13.77 31.05
N LEU A 420 -6.23 13.22 30.07
CA LEU A 420 -7.69 13.08 30.16
C LEU A 420 -8.10 12.18 31.34
N ALA A 421 -7.44 11.05 31.52
CA ALA A 421 -7.72 10.15 32.66
C ALA A 421 -7.46 10.82 34.00
N ARG A 422 -6.48 11.73 34.07
CA ARG A 422 -6.16 12.56 35.24
C ARG A 422 -7.10 13.78 35.42
N GLY A 423 -8.02 14.02 34.49
CA GLY A 423 -8.89 15.19 34.49
C GLY A 423 -8.24 16.50 34.02
N GLN A 424 -7.00 16.45 33.52
CA GLN A 424 -6.22 17.61 33.08
C GLN A 424 -6.55 17.99 31.62
N LYS A 425 -7.80 18.39 31.37
CA LYS A 425 -8.36 18.62 30.04
C LYS A 425 -7.55 19.62 29.18
N SER A 426 -7.07 20.70 29.78
CA SER A 426 -6.30 21.74 29.04
C SER A 426 -4.96 21.17 28.53
N GLU A 427 -4.28 20.35 29.33
CA GLU A 427 -3.04 19.72 28.94
C GLU A 427 -3.28 18.63 27.89
N ALA A 428 -4.33 17.84 28.03
CA ALA A 428 -4.75 16.87 27.02
C ALA A 428 -5.01 17.51 25.66
N VAL A 429 -5.73 18.66 25.64
CA VAL A 429 -5.96 19.43 24.40
C VAL A 429 -4.64 19.89 23.78
N ARG A 430 -3.71 20.37 24.59
CA ARG A 430 -2.39 20.83 24.10
C ARG A 430 -1.59 19.69 23.46
N LEU A 431 -1.57 18.52 24.08
CA LEU A 431 -0.84 17.33 23.60
C LEU A 431 -1.50 16.75 22.34
N ALA A 432 -2.82 16.61 22.31
CA ALA A 432 -3.55 16.15 21.15
C ALA A 432 -3.36 17.09 19.94
N LYS A 433 -3.31 18.43 20.20
CA LYS A 433 -2.99 19.39 19.14
C LYS A 433 -1.58 19.20 18.60
N GLN A 434 -0.60 18.91 19.45
CA GLN A 434 0.77 18.62 19.00
C GLN A 434 0.81 17.39 18.07
N ALA A 435 0.05 16.33 18.38
CA ALA A 435 -0.07 15.17 17.49
C ALA A 435 -0.68 15.57 16.13
N ALA A 436 -1.78 16.33 16.13
CA ALA A 436 -2.43 16.82 14.93
C ALA A 436 -1.53 17.74 14.09
N ASP A 437 -0.75 18.64 14.73
CA ASP A 437 0.21 19.51 14.04
C ASP A 437 1.34 18.70 13.35
N VAL A 438 1.80 17.59 13.94
CA VAL A 438 2.76 16.68 13.30
C VAL A 438 2.11 15.96 12.12
N GLU A 439 0.90 15.42 12.29
CA GLU A 439 0.16 14.74 11.23
C GLU A 439 -0.09 15.62 10.01
N ALA A 440 -0.40 16.89 10.22
CA ALA A 440 -0.60 17.87 9.15
C ALA A 440 0.66 18.06 8.25
N THR A 441 1.83 17.63 8.72
CA THR A 441 3.08 17.63 7.92
C THR A 441 3.30 16.35 7.13
N LEU A 442 2.45 15.34 7.31
CA LEU A 442 2.48 14.09 6.55
C LEU A 442 1.51 14.16 5.37
N ALA A 443 1.79 13.36 4.33
CA ALA A 443 0.81 13.11 3.29
C ALA A 443 -0.45 12.45 3.87
N ALA A 444 -1.60 12.61 3.20
CA ALA A 444 -2.78 11.80 3.52
C ALA A 444 -2.46 10.31 3.31
N PRO A 445 -3.08 9.41 4.09
CA PRO A 445 -2.81 7.98 3.94
C PRO A 445 -3.35 7.47 2.60
N SER A 446 -2.59 6.60 1.93
CA SER A 446 -3.01 5.92 0.69
C SER A 446 -3.84 4.65 0.95
N GLY A 447 -4.35 4.48 2.17
CA GLY A 447 -5.12 3.31 2.60
C GLY A 447 -5.67 3.49 4.01
N PRO A 448 -5.82 2.40 4.77
CA PRO A 448 -6.10 2.49 6.20
C PRO A 448 -5.10 3.40 6.91
N PRO A 449 -5.53 4.29 7.83
CA PRO A 449 -4.64 5.22 8.50
C PRO A 449 -3.44 4.54 9.19
N ASP A 450 -2.27 5.18 9.09
CA ASP A 450 -1.06 4.81 9.81
C ASP A 450 -0.33 6.11 10.26
N PRO A 451 -0.31 6.42 11.57
CA PRO A 451 -0.85 5.63 12.70
C PRO A 451 -2.33 5.26 12.61
N ILE A 452 -2.69 4.13 13.24
CA ILE A 452 -4.06 3.57 13.14
C ILE A 452 -5.18 4.50 13.63
N LYS A 453 -4.84 5.51 14.47
CA LYS A 453 -5.72 6.60 14.88
C LYS A 453 -5.27 7.89 14.19
N PRO A 454 -6.09 8.51 13.35
CA PRO A 454 -5.79 9.84 12.83
C PRO A 454 -5.73 10.88 13.95
N ALA A 455 -4.67 11.67 13.98
CA ALA A 455 -4.45 12.60 15.09
C ALA A 455 -5.42 13.78 15.08
N LEU A 456 -5.87 14.24 13.92
CA LEU A 456 -6.92 15.26 13.82
C LEU A 456 -8.26 14.74 14.36
N GLU A 457 -8.60 13.46 14.10
CA GLU A 457 -9.79 12.82 14.68
C GLU A 457 -9.68 12.72 16.20
N PHE A 458 -8.53 12.23 16.70
CA PHE A 458 -8.28 12.15 18.13
C PHE A 458 -8.33 13.54 18.80
N TYR A 459 -7.77 14.56 18.19
CA TYR A 459 -7.83 15.94 18.67
C TYR A 459 -9.27 16.44 18.76
N GLY A 460 -10.08 16.16 17.75
CA GLY A 460 -11.52 16.46 17.76
C GLY A 460 -12.27 15.80 18.92
N GLU A 461 -11.96 14.54 19.23
CA GLU A 461 -12.53 13.81 20.37
C GLU A 461 -12.14 14.45 21.71
N VAL A 462 -10.86 14.79 21.89
CA VAL A 462 -10.34 15.45 23.09
C VAL A 462 -10.97 16.84 23.28
N LEU A 463 -11.19 17.58 22.21
CA LEU A 463 -11.89 18.87 22.24
C LEU A 463 -13.36 18.71 22.66
N LEU A 464 -14.05 17.67 22.19
CA LEU A 464 -15.42 17.36 22.65
C LEU A 464 -15.49 17.07 24.15
N ASP A 465 -14.51 16.32 24.68
CA ASP A 465 -14.41 16.00 26.11
C ASP A 465 -14.01 17.23 26.95
N ALA A 466 -13.30 18.18 26.34
CA ALA A 466 -12.98 19.48 26.95
C ALA A 466 -14.14 20.50 26.87
N GLY A 467 -15.25 20.18 26.22
CA GLY A 467 -16.39 21.08 26.07
C GLY A 467 -16.21 22.17 25.01
N LYS A 468 -15.42 21.91 23.97
CA LYS A 468 -15.06 22.82 22.87
C LYS A 468 -15.61 22.35 21.51
N PRO A 469 -16.96 22.27 21.35
CA PRO A 469 -17.55 21.63 20.18
C PRO A 469 -17.25 22.34 18.85
N ALA A 470 -17.10 23.67 18.83
CA ALA A 470 -16.80 24.39 17.59
C ALA A 470 -15.38 24.10 17.09
N GLU A 471 -14.40 24.04 18.00
CA GLU A 471 -13.02 23.65 17.67
C GLU A 471 -12.97 22.17 17.24
N ALA A 472 -13.74 21.29 17.89
CA ALA A 472 -13.85 19.89 17.54
C ALA A 472 -14.41 19.70 16.14
N ALA A 473 -15.47 20.42 15.75
CA ALA A 473 -16.02 20.37 14.40
C ALA A 473 -14.95 20.69 13.35
N ALA A 474 -14.16 21.77 13.55
CA ALA A 474 -13.10 22.15 12.63
C ALA A 474 -12.01 21.07 12.52
N ALA A 475 -11.66 20.38 13.62
CA ALA A 475 -10.68 19.29 13.59
C ALA A 475 -11.21 18.07 12.78
N PHE A 476 -12.46 17.66 12.99
CA PHE A 476 -13.09 16.59 12.20
C PHE A 476 -13.25 16.95 10.72
N GLU A 477 -13.60 18.21 10.40
CA GLU A 477 -13.66 18.67 9.00
C GLU A 477 -12.28 18.57 8.33
N GLN A 478 -11.21 18.96 9.01
CA GLN A 478 -9.85 18.83 8.50
C GLN A 478 -9.46 17.35 8.29
N GLU A 479 -9.83 16.47 9.22
CA GLU A 479 -9.57 15.04 9.05
C GLU A 479 -10.33 14.46 7.85
N LEU A 480 -11.57 14.87 7.63
CA LEU A 480 -12.38 14.40 6.50
C LEU A 480 -11.87 14.87 5.13
N LEU A 481 -10.97 15.86 5.06
CA LEU A 481 -10.22 16.19 3.85
C LEU A 481 -9.09 15.20 3.60
N ARG A 482 -8.53 14.59 4.64
CA ARG A 482 -7.44 13.61 4.56
C ARG A 482 -7.96 12.18 4.40
N THR A 483 -9.05 11.85 5.10
CA THR A 483 -9.70 10.53 5.08
C THR A 483 -11.20 10.70 4.81
N PRO A 484 -11.60 10.87 3.54
CA PRO A 484 -12.97 11.19 3.17
C PRO A 484 -13.98 10.17 3.67
N LYS A 485 -15.04 10.66 4.31
CA LYS A 485 -16.14 9.86 4.86
C LYS A 485 -15.73 8.80 5.89
N ARG A 486 -14.59 8.96 6.54
CA ARG A 486 -14.21 8.11 7.67
C ARG A 486 -15.29 8.18 8.75
N THR A 487 -15.89 7.03 9.07
CA THR A 487 -17.10 6.95 9.90
C THR A 487 -16.93 7.59 11.29
N PRO A 488 -15.85 7.33 12.08
CA PRO A 488 -15.70 7.99 13.38
C PRO A 488 -15.60 9.51 13.29
N SER A 489 -14.96 10.05 12.25
CA SER A 489 -14.87 11.50 12.04
C SER A 489 -16.21 12.12 11.64
N VAL A 490 -17.00 11.43 10.79
CA VAL A 490 -18.37 11.86 10.43
C VAL A 490 -19.28 11.88 11.68
N GLU A 491 -19.22 10.83 12.51
CA GLU A 491 -19.97 10.76 13.77
C GLU A 491 -19.45 11.80 14.79
N GLY A 492 -18.15 12.04 14.83
CA GLY A 492 -17.52 13.07 15.65
C GLY A 492 -18.03 14.47 15.30
N LEU A 493 -18.08 14.79 14.01
CA LEU A 493 -18.61 16.05 13.49
C LEU A 493 -20.11 16.22 13.85
N ALA A 494 -20.91 15.17 13.70
CA ALA A 494 -22.31 15.19 14.08
C ALA A 494 -22.50 15.44 15.61
N ARG A 495 -21.69 14.80 16.45
CA ARG A 495 -21.67 15.03 17.91
C ARG A 495 -21.27 16.47 18.26
N ALA A 496 -20.29 17.03 17.54
CA ALA A 496 -19.84 18.40 17.73
C ALA A 496 -20.94 19.41 17.39
N ALA A 497 -21.64 19.20 16.26
CA ALA A 497 -22.78 20.03 15.86
C ALA A 497 -23.93 19.99 16.88
N ALA A 498 -24.28 18.80 17.39
CA ALA A 498 -25.32 18.63 18.40
C ALA A 498 -24.99 19.37 19.72
N LYS A 499 -23.75 19.26 20.20
CA LYS A 499 -23.29 19.97 21.41
C LYS A 499 -23.15 21.48 21.19
N GLY A 500 -22.72 21.94 20.01
CA GLY A 500 -22.61 23.36 19.66
C GLY A 500 -23.97 24.05 19.59
N GLY A 501 -24.98 23.41 18.98
CA GLY A 501 -26.37 23.91 18.98
C GLY A 501 -27.01 23.98 20.39
N ALA A 502 -26.71 23.03 21.26
CA ALA A 502 -27.14 23.06 22.65
C ALA A 502 -26.50 24.20 23.46
N GLN A 503 -25.21 24.52 23.19
CA GLN A 503 -24.55 25.66 23.83
C GLN A 503 -25.07 27.02 23.36
N ALA A 504 -25.38 27.17 22.06
CA ALA A 504 -25.99 28.39 21.54
C ALA A 504 -27.34 28.67 22.17
N ALA A 505 -28.19 27.63 22.34
CA ALA A 505 -29.50 27.73 22.99
C ALA A 505 -29.44 28.08 24.51
N VAL A 506 -28.31 27.81 25.17
CA VAL A 506 -28.09 28.16 26.59
C VAL A 506 -27.61 29.62 26.73
N VAL A 507 -26.88 30.14 25.72
CA VAL A 507 -26.41 31.55 25.74
C VAL A 507 -27.49 32.54 25.36
N GLU A 508 -28.56 32.10 24.63
CA GLU A 508 -29.71 32.91 24.27
C GLU A 508 -30.82 32.95 25.37
N LYS A 509 -30.66 32.23 26.48
CA LYS A 509 -31.52 32.25 27.66
C LYS A 509 -30.83 32.97 28.83
#